data_edd2df0074d52fc49dd56cf75dcc1173
#
_entry.id   edd2df0074d52fc49dd56cf75dcc1173
#
_cell.length_a   1.000
_cell.length_b   1.000
_cell.length_c   1.000
_cell.angle_alpha   90.00
_cell.angle_beta   90.00
_cell.angle_gamma   90.00
#
_symmetry.space_group_name_H-M   'P 1'
#
loop_
_entity.id
_entity.type
_entity.pdbx_description
1 polymer ?
#
loop_
_entity_poly.entity_id
_entity_poly.type
_entity_poly.pdbx_seq_one_letter_code
_entity_poly.pdbx_strand_id
1 'polypeptide(L)'
;MNLAKSIRVSITAALVLAIGISGVANGAAPTIDPNAVGKIEGSGATFPWNQYKDWFTSFTDENADTAGTVASLAQFHTSNSTSGLVLGYSGGGSSTGISNFFGANRRTATQMFSGTDAVLTSTQRASIAATDIGTKYSVIPAITGPLAIVYRIDGLKTTGGAKATLRLDGNTICGIYLGTIKKWNDTAIKALNPSVANLPNATINVVGRSDGSGTTFVFTSYLGKAATTAQKNCGMHSNFTSSTEANLNDDAGTFTPVTTAPGTYFSAIRTANGAAAITGKSGNGGIAPYVKATNNAISYVEASYASKYSLSTAAVAAQSKRNGAKVYLQPTTATVAAALKAAATVEDPTNPSTAFVQPVYATGVNSYPIVGYSWLMFYHDYPSTVTLGQVQGMIAFLNWALTDGQSSMYLYKGYSPTPQSTRAAAIAELHKITHNGVVVWP
;
A
#
# COMPACT_ATOMS: atom_id res chain seq x y z
N MET A 1 -12.86 -20.60 -17.24
CA MET A 1 -12.08 -21.12 -18.38
C MET A 1 -11.82 -19.94 -19.30
N ASN A 2 -10.58 -19.42 -19.27
CA ASN A 2 -10.23 -18.11 -19.84
C ASN A 2 -9.74 -18.27 -21.27
N LEU A 3 -10.63 -18.09 -22.24
CA LEU A 3 -10.28 -18.03 -23.67
C LEU A 3 -9.84 -16.63 -24.15
N ALA A 4 -9.76 -15.66 -23.26
CA ALA A 4 -9.43 -14.27 -23.59
C ALA A 4 -7.94 -13.90 -23.48
N LYS A 5 -7.08 -14.81 -23.01
CA LYS A 5 -5.64 -14.55 -22.85
C LYS A 5 -4.74 -15.05 -23.99
N SER A 6 -5.29 -15.74 -24.98
CA SER A 6 -4.46 -16.36 -26.05
C SER A 6 -4.42 -15.61 -27.39
N ILE A 7 -4.91 -14.35 -27.44
CA ILE A 7 -4.74 -13.49 -28.62
C ILE A 7 -4.00 -12.24 -28.20
N ARG A 8 -2.73 -12.39 -27.88
CA ARG A 8 -1.77 -11.28 -27.83
C ARG A 8 -0.74 -11.49 -28.92
N VAL A 9 -1.20 -11.28 -30.15
CA VAL A 9 -0.30 -11.17 -31.31
C VAL A 9 0.44 -9.84 -31.16
N SER A 10 1.75 -9.95 -31.19
CA SER A 10 2.69 -8.83 -31.32
C SER A 10 2.24 -7.84 -32.37
N ILE A 11 1.80 -6.67 -31.96
CA ILE A 11 1.78 -5.48 -32.81
C ILE A 11 2.82 -4.54 -32.24
N THR A 12 4.05 -4.82 -32.61
CA THR A 12 5.15 -3.86 -32.52
C THR A 12 5.13 -3.07 -33.83
N ALA A 13 4.98 -1.80 -33.72
CA ALA A 13 5.41 -0.73 -34.58
C ALA A 13 4.30 0.26 -34.98
N ALA A 14 4.63 1.49 -34.63
CA ALA A 14 4.32 2.73 -35.31
C ALA A 14 2.92 3.34 -35.10
N LEU A 15 2.85 4.33 -34.22
CA LEU A 15 2.72 5.72 -34.60
C LEU A 15 2.89 6.63 -33.37
N VAL A 16 4.12 7.07 -33.11
CA VAL A 16 4.39 8.18 -32.19
C VAL A 16 4.11 9.46 -32.97
N LEU A 17 3.00 10.08 -32.69
CA LEU A 17 2.76 11.47 -33.12
C LEU A 17 3.55 12.36 -32.16
N ALA A 18 4.63 12.94 -32.66
CA ALA A 18 5.49 13.86 -31.92
C ALA A 18 4.72 15.10 -31.50
N ILE A 19 4.47 15.22 -30.19
CA ILE A 19 4.28 16.53 -29.56
C ILE A 19 5.57 16.78 -28.80
N GLY A 20 6.32 17.78 -29.26
CA GLY A 20 7.62 18.13 -28.75
C GLY A 20 7.59 18.52 -27.27
N ILE A 21 8.11 17.64 -26.46
CA ILE A 21 8.69 17.95 -25.17
C ILE A 21 10.10 17.39 -25.27
N SER A 22 11.11 18.29 -25.20
CA SER A 22 12.51 17.92 -25.07
C SER A 22 12.69 17.18 -23.75
N GLY A 23 12.30 15.91 -23.73
CA GLY A 23 12.58 14.93 -22.69
C GLY A 23 13.93 14.31 -22.99
N VAL A 24 14.78 14.25 -21.99
CA VAL A 24 15.98 13.42 -21.97
C VAL A 24 15.60 12.06 -22.58
N ALA A 25 16.24 11.67 -23.66
CA ALA A 25 16.07 10.35 -24.24
C ALA A 25 16.58 9.34 -23.21
N ASN A 26 15.68 8.81 -22.39
CA ASN A 26 15.98 7.65 -21.56
C ASN A 26 16.30 6.50 -22.50
N GLY A 27 17.52 6.00 -22.49
CA GLY A 27 17.91 4.80 -23.21
C GLY A 27 16.93 3.66 -22.87
N ALA A 28 16.77 2.68 -23.77
CA ALA A 28 15.99 1.49 -23.47
C ALA A 28 16.49 0.85 -22.18
N ALA A 29 15.56 0.31 -21.38
CA ALA A 29 15.92 -0.42 -20.15
C ALA A 29 16.94 -1.52 -20.48
N PRO A 30 17.83 -1.90 -19.54
CA PRO A 30 18.81 -2.93 -19.78
C PRO A 30 18.18 -4.21 -20.32
N THR A 31 18.75 -4.75 -21.37
CA THR A 31 18.33 -6.09 -21.87
C THR A 31 18.75 -7.12 -20.82
N ILE A 32 17.81 -7.97 -20.42
CA ILE A 32 18.11 -9.07 -19.50
C ILE A 32 18.93 -10.10 -20.27
N ASP A 33 20.18 -10.36 -19.83
CA ASP A 33 20.95 -11.49 -20.34
C ASP A 33 20.30 -12.79 -19.80
N PRO A 34 19.71 -13.62 -20.66
CA PRO A 34 19.03 -14.84 -20.23
C PRO A 34 19.95 -15.85 -19.54
N ASN A 35 21.25 -15.78 -19.77
CA ASN A 35 22.23 -16.68 -19.14
C ASN A 35 22.81 -16.15 -17.81
N ALA A 36 22.57 -14.90 -17.50
CA ALA A 36 23.19 -14.22 -16.35
C ALA A 36 22.21 -13.90 -15.24
N VAL A 37 20.90 -14.10 -15.46
CA VAL A 37 19.88 -13.77 -14.48
C VAL A 37 19.65 -14.97 -13.55
N GLY A 38 19.70 -14.71 -12.29
CA GLY A 38 19.34 -15.68 -11.25
C GLY A 38 18.09 -15.21 -10.49
N LYS A 39 18.10 -15.48 -9.23
CA LYS A 39 17.05 -15.13 -8.30
C LYS A 39 17.12 -13.63 -7.94
N ILE A 40 16.00 -12.95 -8.04
CA ILE A 40 15.80 -11.55 -7.65
C ILE A 40 14.67 -11.52 -6.64
N GLU A 41 14.96 -11.28 -5.39
CA GLU A 41 13.97 -11.31 -4.33
C GLU A 41 13.90 -10.01 -3.54
N GLY A 42 12.70 -9.75 -3.04
CA GLY A 42 12.41 -8.69 -2.10
C GLY A 42 11.46 -9.14 -1.00
N SER A 43 11.23 -8.25 -0.05
CA SER A 43 10.30 -8.54 1.05
C SER A 43 9.62 -7.27 1.56
N GLY A 44 8.55 -7.43 2.33
CA GLY A 44 7.95 -6.30 3.05
C GLY A 44 6.44 -6.21 3.04
N ALA A 45 5.93 -5.05 2.68
CA ALA A 45 4.53 -4.68 2.77
C ALA A 45 3.58 -5.70 2.11
N THR A 46 2.46 -5.98 2.77
CA THR A 46 1.40 -6.83 2.20
C THR A 46 0.29 -6.04 1.52
N PHE A 47 0.33 -4.71 1.59
CA PHE A 47 -0.57 -3.83 0.85
C PHE A 47 -0.47 -4.09 -0.66
N PRO A 48 0.73 -4.07 -1.30
CA PRO A 48 0.85 -4.25 -2.75
C PRO A 48 0.88 -5.72 -3.19
N TRP A 49 0.72 -6.69 -2.30
CA TRP A 49 0.93 -8.11 -2.53
C TRP A 49 0.24 -8.66 -3.79
N ASN A 50 -1.07 -8.37 -3.95
CA ASN A 50 -1.83 -8.87 -5.09
C ASN A 50 -1.34 -8.24 -6.40
N GLN A 51 -0.92 -6.97 -6.37
CA GLN A 51 -0.36 -6.29 -7.53
C GLN A 51 1.03 -6.82 -7.89
N TYR A 52 1.92 -6.97 -6.90
CA TYR A 52 3.27 -7.49 -7.15
C TYR A 52 3.22 -8.90 -7.72
N LYS A 53 2.33 -9.74 -7.21
CA LYS A 53 2.13 -11.07 -7.76
C LYS A 53 1.74 -11.04 -9.24
N ASP A 54 0.78 -10.20 -9.62
CA ASP A 54 0.37 -10.05 -11.02
C ASP A 54 1.49 -9.44 -11.87
N TRP A 55 2.21 -8.45 -11.36
CA TRP A 55 3.32 -7.85 -12.05
C TRP A 55 4.47 -8.84 -12.29
N PHE A 56 4.84 -9.62 -11.30
CA PHE A 56 5.90 -10.60 -11.44
C PHE A 56 5.53 -11.66 -12.49
N THR A 57 4.29 -12.16 -12.44
CA THR A 57 3.81 -13.11 -13.42
C THR A 57 3.80 -12.49 -14.83
N SER A 58 3.24 -11.29 -14.99
CA SER A 58 3.14 -10.63 -16.29
C SER A 58 4.51 -10.27 -16.85
N PHE A 59 5.43 -9.76 -16.03
CA PHE A 59 6.78 -9.44 -16.46
C PHE A 59 7.56 -10.66 -16.92
N THR A 60 7.45 -11.79 -16.21
CA THR A 60 8.10 -13.04 -16.64
C THR A 60 7.47 -13.62 -17.89
N ASP A 61 6.15 -13.58 -18.02
CA ASP A 61 5.43 -14.06 -19.20
C ASP A 61 5.75 -13.23 -20.45
N GLU A 62 5.90 -11.92 -20.32
CA GLU A 62 6.27 -11.04 -21.45
C GLU A 62 7.71 -11.20 -21.88
N ASN A 63 8.60 -11.49 -20.95
CA ASN A 63 10.03 -11.56 -21.24
C ASN A 63 10.53 -12.96 -21.53
N ALA A 64 9.73 -13.98 -21.31
CA ALA A 64 9.92 -15.35 -21.81
C ALA A 64 8.94 -16.38 -21.21
N ASP A 65 7.83 -16.53 -21.76
CA ASP A 65 7.08 -17.78 -21.96
C ASP A 65 7.02 -18.81 -20.82
N THR A 66 6.83 -18.37 -19.56
CA THR A 66 6.74 -19.32 -18.47
C THR A 66 5.71 -19.00 -17.41
N ALA A 67 5.04 -20.07 -16.97
CA ALA A 67 4.07 -20.03 -15.91
C ALA A 67 4.70 -19.67 -14.56
N GLY A 68 4.20 -18.64 -13.93
CA GLY A 68 4.56 -18.28 -12.55
C GLY A 68 4.08 -19.33 -11.56
N THR A 69 4.91 -19.64 -10.58
CA THR A 69 4.58 -20.55 -9.48
C THR A 69 4.41 -19.76 -8.19
N VAL A 70 3.30 -19.96 -7.51
CA VAL A 70 3.05 -19.38 -6.17
C VAL A 70 3.43 -20.41 -5.13
N ALA A 71 4.51 -20.17 -4.40
CA ALA A 71 5.01 -21.12 -3.41
C ALA A 71 4.18 -21.12 -2.12
N SER A 72 3.73 -19.95 -1.66
CA SER A 72 2.89 -19.81 -0.46
C SER A 72 2.17 -18.46 -0.41
N LEU A 73 1.27 -18.26 0.55
CA LEU A 73 0.63 -16.97 0.81
C LEU A 73 1.62 -15.91 1.35
N ALA A 74 2.72 -16.33 1.94
CA ALA A 74 3.73 -15.44 2.51
C ALA A 74 4.89 -15.15 1.53
N GLN A 75 5.01 -15.94 0.47
CA GLN A 75 6.06 -15.80 -0.54
C GLN A 75 5.54 -16.30 -1.88
N PHE A 76 5.94 -15.65 -2.97
CA PHE A 76 5.69 -16.16 -4.31
C PHE A 76 6.93 -15.97 -5.18
N HIS A 77 7.05 -16.87 -6.15
CA HIS A 77 8.09 -16.84 -7.17
C HIS A 77 7.45 -16.98 -8.54
N THR A 78 7.99 -16.28 -9.49
CA THR A 78 7.75 -16.51 -10.90
C THR A 78 9.09 -16.85 -11.54
N SER A 79 9.13 -17.83 -12.38
CA SER A 79 10.35 -18.28 -13.03
C SER A 79 10.20 -18.32 -14.54
N ASN A 80 11.29 -18.03 -15.19
CA ASN A 80 11.42 -18.13 -16.62
C ASN A 80 12.42 -19.23 -16.94
N SER A 81 11.97 -20.27 -17.63
CA SER A 81 12.80 -21.43 -17.96
C SER A 81 13.87 -21.10 -19.02
N THR A 82 13.63 -20.08 -19.85
CA THR A 82 14.54 -19.69 -20.94
C THR A 82 15.62 -18.73 -20.47
N SER A 83 15.26 -17.74 -19.61
CA SER A 83 16.20 -16.72 -19.12
C SER A 83 16.77 -17.03 -17.75
N GLY A 84 16.30 -18.07 -17.05
CA GLY A 84 16.71 -18.35 -15.68
C GLY A 84 16.26 -17.30 -14.65
N LEU A 85 15.42 -16.33 -15.04
CA LEU A 85 14.91 -15.29 -14.16
C LEU A 85 13.94 -15.85 -13.13
N VAL A 86 14.20 -15.63 -11.86
CA VAL A 86 13.30 -15.93 -10.75
C VAL A 86 13.02 -14.67 -9.99
N LEU A 87 11.77 -14.18 -10.05
CA LEU A 87 11.31 -13.08 -9.24
C LEU A 87 10.57 -13.58 -8.00
N GLY A 88 10.88 -13.04 -6.84
CA GLY A 88 10.26 -13.44 -5.57
C GLY A 88 9.96 -12.25 -4.66
N TYR A 89 8.93 -12.40 -3.84
CA TYR A 89 8.58 -11.44 -2.80
C TYR A 89 8.00 -12.13 -1.57
N SER A 90 8.53 -11.78 -0.42
CA SER A 90 8.06 -12.25 0.89
C SER A 90 7.25 -11.17 1.59
N GLY A 91 5.98 -11.43 1.88
CA GLY A 91 5.14 -10.53 2.67
C GLY A 91 5.33 -10.78 4.18
N GLY A 92 5.79 -9.77 4.90
CA GLY A 92 5.91 -9.82 6.35
C GLY A 92 5.42 -8.54 7.02
N GLY A 93 4.87 -7.61 6.21
CA GLY A 93 4.51 -6.26 6.62
C GLY A 93 5.64 -5.26 6.40
N SER A 94 5.30 -3.98 6.44
CA SER A 94 6.25 -2.88 6.16
C SER A 94 7.44 -2.88 7.11
N SER A 95 7.25 -3.19 8.38
CA SER A 95 8.37 -3.26 9.34
C SER A 95 9.37 -4.36 8.99
N THR A 96 8.89 -5.51 8.51
CA THR A 96 9.76 -6.59 8.02
C THR A 96 10.55 -6.12 6.80
N GLY A 97 9.89 -5.44 5.85
CA GLY A 97 10.56 -4.88 4.68
C GLY A 97 11.67 -3.91 5.05
N ILE A 98 11.37 -2.98 5.96
CA ILE A 98 12.35 -2.01 6.46
C ILE A 98 13.50 -2.72 7.20
N SER A 99 13.20 -3.65 8.09
CA SER A 99 14.22 -4.38 8.85
C SER A 99 15.14 -5.20 7.94
N ASN A 100 14.58 -5.86 6.93
CA ASN A 100 15.36 -6.65 5.97
C ASN A 100 16.20 -5.76 5.05
N PHE A 101 15.66 -4.60 4.67
CA PHE A 101 16.40 -3.64 3.84
C PHE A 101 17.68 -3.15 4.52
N PHE A 102 17.67 -2.99 5.84
CA PHE A 102 18.84 -2.58 6.62
C PHE A 102 19.56 -3.74 7.31
N GLY A 103 19.04 -4.95 7.17
CA GLY A 103 19.54 -6.15 7.80
C GLY A 103 20.84 -6.70 7.18
N ALA A 104 21.32 -7.80 7.75
CA ALA A 104 22.56 -8.47 7.33
C ALA A 104 22.51 -8.98 5.88
N ASN A 105 21.31 -9.35 5.39
CA ASN A 105 21.14 -9.87 4.03
C ASN A 105 20.89 -8.78 2.97
N ARG A 106 21.04 -7.50 3.32
CA ARG A 106 20.85 -6.39 2.38
C ARG A 106 21.80 -6.53 1.18
N ARG A 107 21.33 -6.10 0.02
CA ARG A 107 22.07 -6.16 -1.25
C ARG A 107 22.55 -7.57 -1.61
N THR A 108 21.76 -8.57 -1.30
CA THR A 108 21.95 -9.97 -1.74
C THR A 108 20.86 -10.37 -2.71
N ALA A 109 21.03 -11.49 -3.40
CA ALA A 109 20.03 -12.03 -4.32
C ALA A 109 18.67 -12.31 -3.66
N THR A 110 18.64 -12.53 -2.34
CA THR A 110 17.43 -12.79 -1.54
C THR A 110 16.83 -11.53 -0.92
N GLN A 111 17.50 -10.37 -1.03
CA GLN A 111 17.05 -9.08 -0.50
C GLN A 111 17.58 -7.93 -1.37
N MET A 112 17.19 -7.89 -2.63
CA MET A 112 17.61 -6.86 -3.57
C MET A 112 16.79 -5.58 -3.42
N PHE A 113 15.52 -5.71 -3.09
CA PHE A 113 14.62 -4.57 -2.86
C PHE A 113 13.68 -4.87 -1.70
N SER A 114 13.01 -3.84 -1.18
CA SER A 114 12.01 -3.99 -0.12
C SER A 114 10.77 -3.15 -0.41
N GLY A 115 9.63 -3.62 0.08
CA GLY A 115 8.36 -2.89 0.00
C GLY A 115 7.94 -2.34 1.36
N THR A 116 7.46 -1.08 1.38
CA THR A 116 6.88 -0.46 2.57
C THR A 116 5.71 0.44 2.21
N ASP A 117 4.70 0.52 3.08
CA ASP A 117 3.63 1.52 3.01
C ASP A 117 3.74 2.52 4.17
N ALA A 118 4.80 2.39 4.98
CA ALA A 118 5.13 3.28 6.09
C ALA A 118 6.40 4.08 5.80
N VAL A 119 6.44 5.30 6.30
CA VAL A 119 7.64 6.15 6.22
C VAL A 119 8.78 5.59 7.06
N LEU A 120 10.01 5.86 6.64
CA LEU A 120 11.20 5.56 7.44
C LEU A 120 11.32 6.57 8.59
N THR A 121 11.57 6.09 9.79
CA THR A 121 11.85 6.98 10.94
C THR A 121 13.20 7.67 10.77
N SER A 122 13.41 8.78 11.47
CA SER A 122 14.71 9.46 11.52
C SER A 122 15.82 8.52 12.02
N THR A 123 15.51 7.68 13.02
CA THR A 123 16.44 6.67 13.54
C THR A 123 16.80 5.63 12.48
N GLN A 124 15.81 5.13 11.72
CA GLN A 124 16.07 4.20 10.61
C GLN A 124 16.92 4.86 9.52
N ARG A 125 16.60 6.09 9.13
CA ARG A 125 17.41 6.85 8.16
C ARG A 125 18.85 7.08 8.66
N ALA A 126 19.01 7.42 9.93
CA ALA A 126 20.31 7.63 10.56
C ALA A 126 21.13 6.33 10.68
N SER A 127 20.48 5.19 10.96
CA SER A 127 21.16 3.89 11.07
C SER A 127 21.77 3.45 9.73
N ILE A 128 21.13 3.82 8.61
CA ILE A 128 21.69 3.58 7.27
C ILE A 128 22.98 4.35 7.07
N ALA A 129 22.95 5.66 7.40
CA ALA A 129 24.14 6.50 7.24
C ALA A 129 25.33 6.01 8.09
N ALA A 130 25.06 5.36 9.23
CA ALA A 130 26.07 4.82 10.12
C ALA A 130 26.66 3.47 9.68
N THR A 131 25.85 2.63 9.00
CA THR A 131 26.24 1.25 8.64
C THR A 131 26.79 1.10 7.21
N ASP A 132 26.40 2.01 6.32
CA ASP A 132 26.78 1.98 4.90
C ASP A 132 27.29 3.37 4.48
N ILE A 133 28.41 3.83 5.07
CA ILE A 133 29.07 5.09 4.69
C ILE A 133 29.31 5.09 3.18
N GLY A 134 28.55 5.92 2.46
CA GLY A 134 28.63 6.06 1.00
C GLY A 134 27.61 5.24 0.20
N THR A 135 26.86 4.31 0.78
CA THR A 135 25.80 3.61 0.05
C THR A 135 24.49 4.39 0.10
N LYS A 136 24.10 4.96 -1.03
CA LYS A 136 22.85 5.64 -1.23
C LYS A 136 21.75 4.62 -1.55
N TYR A 137 20.51 4.99 -1.27
CA TYR A 137 19.32 4.22 -1.62
C TYR A 137 18.21 5.17 -2.07
N SER A 138 17.24 4.62 -2.79
CA SER A 138 16.03 5.33 -3.16
C SER A 138 14.80 4.67 -2.57
N VAL A 139 13.78 5.48 -2.36
CA VAL A 139 12.43 5.08 -1.95
C VAL A 139 11.48 5.66 -2.98
N ILE A 140 10.89 4.80 -3.80
CA ILE A 140 10.04 5.21 -4.91
C ILE A 140 8.60 4.75 -4.73
N PRO A 141 7.60 5.59 -5.01
CA PRO A 141 6.20 5.15 -5.00
C PRO A 141 5.94 4.25 -6.21
N ALA A 142 5.67 2.97 -5.94
CA ALA A 142 5.48 1.97 -6.98
C ALA A 142 4.02 1.87 -7.42
N ILE A 143 3.10 1.84 -6.47
CA ILE A 143 1.66 1.65 -6.74
C ILE A 143 0.80 2.39 -5.73
N THR A 144 -0.40 2.72 -6.12
CA THR A 144 -1.39 3.39 -5.28
C THR A 144 -2.61 2.50 -5.09
N GLY A 145 -3.18 2.52 -3.90
CA GLY A 145 -4.42 1.83 -3.64
C GLY A 145 -5.24 2.47 -2.53
N PRO A 146 -6.56 2.26 -2.53
CA PRO A 146 -7.42 2.66 -1.43
C PRO A 146 -7.41 1.62 -0.32
N LEU A 147 -7.54 2.11 0.90
CA LEU A 147 -7.81 1.30 2.06
C LEU A 147 -9.31 1.22 2.29
N ALA A 148 -9.88 0.04 2.20
CA ALA A 148 -11.30 -0.19 2.44
C ALA A 148 -11.58 -0.44 3.93
N ILE A 149 -12.58 0.22 4.49
CA ILE A 149 -13.16 -0.14 5.77
C ILE A 149 -14.13 -1.28 5.51
N VAL A 150 -13.73 -2.49 5.91
CA VAL A 150 -14.47 -3.72 5.67
C VAL A 150 -15.23 -4.15 6.89
N TYR A 151 -16.41 -4.72 6.68
CA TYR A 151 -17.26 -5.21 7.78
C TYR A 151 -18.07 -6.44 7.37
N ARG A 152 -18.53 -7.17 8.38
CA ARG A 152 -19.58 -8.16 8.23
C ARG A 152 -20.67 -7.89 9.25
N ILE A 153 -21.88 -7.64 8.75
CA ILE A 153 -23.14 -7.56 9.51
C ILE A 153 -24.16 -8.36 8.71
N ASP A 154 -24.49 -9.53 9.20
CA ASP A 154 -25.41 -10.41 8.49
C ASP A 154 -26.83 -9.81 8.47
N GLY A 155 -27.45 -9.86 7.31
CA GLY A 155 -28.83 -9.40 7.13
C GLY A 155 -29.02 -7.87 7.16
N LEU A 156 -27.99 -7.06 7.02
CA LEU A 156 -28.10 -5.60 7.01
C LEU A 156 -28.93 -5.11 5.81
N LYS A 157 -30.06 -4.43 6.10
CA LYS A 157 -31.04 -3.97 5.09
C LYS A 157 -31.38 -2.51 5.25
N THR A 158 -31.78 -1.89 4.15
CA THR A 158 -32.42 -0.58 4.14
C THR A 158 -33.86 -0.68 4.60
N THR A 159 -34.50 0.45 4.91
CA THR A 159 -35.97 0.51 5.21
C THR A 159 -36.84 -0.01 4.08
N GLY A 160 -36.31 0.01 2.83
CA GLY A 160 -36.99 -0.60 1.65
C GLY A 160 -36.63 -2.07 1.43
N GLY A 161 -35.93 -2.75 2.36
CA GLY A 161 -35.61 -4.18 2.30
C GLY A 161 -34.39 -4.56 1.45
N ALA A 162 -33.79 -3.64 0.69
CA ALA A 162 -32.59 -3.90 -0.10
C ALA A 162 -31.34 -4.04 0.81
N LYS A 163 -30.28 -4.68 0.31
CA LYS A 163 -28.99 -4.74 0.99
C LYS A 163 -28.48 -3.32 1.27
N ALA A 164 -28.16 -3.02 2.53
CA ALA A 164 -27.65 -1.72 2.92
C ALA A 164 -26.12 -1.65 2.84
N THR A 165 -25.63 -0.45 2.54
CA THR A 165 -24.21 -0.10 2.67
C THR A 165 -24.04 0.78 3.90
N LEU A 166 -23.16 0.38 4.80
CA LEU A 166 -22.84 1.14 6.01
C LEU A 166 -22.09 2.44 5.63
N ARG A 167 -22.51 3.56 6.23
CA ARG A 167 -21.84 4.86 6.14
C ARG A 167 -21.11 5.15 7.44
N LEU A 168 -19.85 5.54 7.33
CA LEU A 168 -19.01 5.91 8.47
C LEU A 168 -18.24 7.19 8.16
N ASP A 169 -17.82 7.88 9.19
CA ASP A 169 -16.89 9.01 9.12
C ASP A 169 -15.71 8.81 10.08
N GLY A 170 -14.73 9.72 10.02
CA GLY A 170 -13.54 9.64 10.85
C GLY A 170 -13.86 9.54 12.35
N ASN A 171 -14.85 10.27 12.84
CA ASN A 171 -15.24 10.25 14.26
C ASN A 171 -15.85 8.91 14.67
N THR A 172 -16.73 8.34 13.87
CA THR A 172 -17.35 7.05 14.19
C THR A 172 -16.36 5.90 14.09
N ILE A 173 -15.49 5.89 13.07
CA ILE A 173 -14.43 4.90 12.94
C ILE A 173 -13.48 5.02 14.16
N CYS A 174 -13.09 6.22 14.51
CA CYS A 174 -12.31 6.50 15.70
C CYS A 174 -12.97 5.98 16.98
N GLY A 175 -14.21 6.33 17.23
CA GLY A 175 -14.94 5.87 18.41
C GLY A 175 -15.01 4.35 18.50
N ILE A 176 -15.16 3.65 17.37
CA ILE A 176 -15.12 2.20 17.30
C ILE A 176 -13.74 1.67 17.71
N TYR A 177 -12.65 2.22 17.18
CA TYR A 177 -11.29 1.76 17.52
C TYR A 177 -10.85 2.12 18.93
N LEU A 178 -11.32 3.22 19.48
CA LEU A 178 -11.11 3.58 20.89
C LEU A 178 -12.04 2.84 21.87
N GLY A 179 -13.11 2.19 21.37
CA GLY A 179 -14.07 1.50 22.23
C GLY A 179 -15.07 2.42 22.94
N THR A 180 -15.21 3.67 22.52
CA THR A 180 -16.30 4.56 22.96
C THR A 180 -17.60 4.20 22.26
N ILE A 181 -17.53 3.71 21.01
CA ILE A 181 -18.63 3.10 20.26
C ILE A 181 -18.43 1.58 20.28
N LYS A 182 -19.31 0.86 20.98
CA LYS A 182 -19.17 -0.58 21.26
C LYS A 182 -20.13 -1.46 20.48
N LYS A 183 -21.25 -0.90 20.02
CA LYS A 183 -22.34 -1.64 19.37
C LYS A 183 -22.72 -1.02 18.03
N TRP A 184 -23.18 -1.85 17.11
CA TRP A 184 -23.58 -1.38 15.80
C TRP A 184 -24.79 -0.44 15.81
N ASN A 185 -25.68 -0.57 16.78
CA ASN A 185 -26.85 0.30 16.94
C ASN A 185 -26.58 1.56 17.77
N ASP A 186 -25.31 1.93 17.97
CA ASP A 186 -24.93 3.19 18.62
C ASP A 186 -25.56 4.40 17.92
N THR A 187 -25.92 5.42 18.69
CA THR A 187 -26.58 6.63 18.18
C THR A 187 -25.76 7.34 17.13
N ALA A 188 -24.42 7.38 17.27
CA ALA A 188 -23.52 8.00 16.30
C ALA A 188 -23.54 7.24 14.97
N ILE A 189 -23.58 5.90 14.98
CA ILE A 189 -23.70 5.10 13.75
C ILE A 189 -25.09 5.27 13.13
N LYS A 190 -26.15 5.21 13.93
CA LYS A 190 -27.53 5.41 13.45
C LYS A 190 -27.70 6.76 12.75
N ALA A 191 -27.14 7.83 13.32
CA ALA A 191 -27.25 9.17 12.74
C ALA A 191 -26.64 9.27 11.33
N LEU A 192 -25.60 8.48 11.02
CA LEU A 192 -25.02 8.42 9.69
C LEU A 192 -25.78 7.50 8.72
N ASN A 193 -26.65 6.64 9.24
CA ASN A 193 -27.32 5.56 8.52
C ASN A 193 -28.86 5.60 8.66
N PRO A 194 -29.51 6.73 8.40
CA PRO A 194 -30.97 6.85 8.63
C PRO A 194 -31.81 5.93 7.74
N SER A 195 -31.27 5.46 6.62
CA SER A 195 -31.95 4.51 5.73
C SER A 195 -31.69 3.04 6.07
N VAL A 196 -30.90 2.74 7.09
CA VAL A 196 -30.65 1.36 7.53
C VAL A 196 -31.64 0.99 8.60
N ALA A 197 -32.46 -0.03 8.32
CA ALA A 197 -33.59 -0.41 9.18
C ALA A 197 -33.16 -1.19 10.43
N ASN A 198 -32.09 -1.97 10.34
CA ASN A 198 -31.79 -3.04 11.30
C ASN A 198 -30.35 -3.09 11.75
N LEU A 199 -29.76 -1.95 12.16
CA LEU A 199 -28.49 -1.97 12.85
C LEU A 199 -28.61 -2.81 14.14
N PRO A 200 -27.83 -3.91 14.27
CA PRO A 200 -28.06 -4.86 15.35
C PRO A 200 -27.56 -4.31 16.70
N ASN A 201 -28.27 -4.66 17.78
CA ASN A 201 -27.77 -4.44 19.14
C ASN A 201 -26.69 -5.48 19.49
N ALA A 202 -25.61 -5.49 18.71
CA ALA A 202 -24.51 -6.43 18.84
C ALA A 202 -23.18 -5.71 19.05
N THR A 203 -22.32 -6.32 19.83
CA THR A 203 -20.94 -5.82 20.05
C THR A 203 -20.16 -5.84 18.76
N ILE A 204 -19.42 -4.78 18.51
CA ILE A 204 -18.54 -4.65 17.36
C ILE A 204 -17.23 -5.42 17.64
N ASN A 205 -16.96 -6.45 16.84
CA ASN A 205 -15.71 -7.19 16.87
C ASN A 205 -14.66 -6.45 16.04
N VAL A 206 -13.81 -5.67 16.72
CA VAL A 206 -12.76 -4.89 16.03
C VAL A 206 -11.55 -5.76 15.77
N VAL A 207 -11.11 -5.75 14.52
CA VAL A 207 -9.96 -6.51 14.05
C VAL A 207 -8.89 -5.53 13.58
N GLY A 208 -7.64 -5.81 13.90
CA GLY A 208 -6.49 -5.01 13.50
C GLY A 208 -5.28 -5.86 13.16
N ARG A 209 -4.21 -5.22 12.70
CA ARG A 209 -2.97 -5.89 12.35
C ARG A 209 -2.21 -6.30 13.61
N SER A 210 -1.63 -7.50 13.60
CA SER A 210 -0.72 -8.00 14.64
C SER A 210 0.76 -7.92 14.25
N ASP A 211 1.03 -7.57 13.00
CA ASP A 211 2.37 -7.35 12.44
C ASP A 211 2.65 -5.84 12.26
N GLY A 212 3.89 -5.47 12.05
CA GLY A 212 4.30 -4.11 11.74
C GLY A 212 3.83 -3.69 10.34
N SER A 213 2.81 -2.84 10.29
CA SER A 213 1.96 -2.67 9.11
C SER A 213 1.91 -1.23 8.59
N GLY A 214 2.36 -1.03 7.36
CA GLY A 214 2.13 0.21 6.63
C GLY A 214 0.66 0.45 6.28
N THR A 215 -0.14 -0.61 6.09
CA THR A 215 -1.60 -0.47 5.95
C THR A 215 -2.20 0.19 7.19
N THR A 216 -1.71 -0.16 8.38
CA THR A 216 -2.09 0.51 9.63
C THR A 216 -1.61 1.95 9.66
N PHE A 217 -0.41 2.21 9.16
CA PHE A 217 0.11 3.57 9.04
C PHE A 217 -0.82 4.46 8.20
N VAL A 218 -1.24 4.01 7.01
CA VAL A 218 -2.21 4.72 6.16
C VAL A 218 -3.54 4.94 6.90
N PHE A 219 -4.04 3.92 7.59
CA PHE A 219 -5.27 3.99 8.37
C PHE A 219 -5.21 5.01 9.51
N THR A 220 -4.15 4.98 10.30
CA THR A 220 -3.98 5.90 11.43
C THR A 220 -3.68 7.32 10.96
N SER A 221 -2.96 7.48 9.82
CA SER A 221 -2.79 8.77 9.16
C SER A 221 -4.12 9.40 8.76
N TYR A 222 -5.04 8.59 8.24
CA TYR A 222 -6.40 9.03 7.95
C TYR A 222 -7.13 9.45 9.24
N LEU A 223 -7.11 8.64 10.27
CA LEU A 223 -7.80 8.96 11.53
C LEU A 223 -7.28 10.25 12.15
N GLY A 224 -5.96 10.47 12.11
CA GLY A 224 -5.33 11.69 12.60
C GLY A 224 -5.80 12.97 11.91
N LYS A 225 -6.14 12.87 10.61
CA LYS A 225 -6.65 14.01 9.83
C LYS A 225 -8.19 14.15 9.88
N ALA A 226 -8.90 13.04 9.99
CA ALA A 226 -10.36 12.98 9.82
C ALA A 226 -11.14 13.09 11.13
N ALA A 227 -10.54 12.73 12.28
CA ALA A 227 -11.17 12.85 13.58
C ALA A 227 -11.07 14.29 14.09
N THR A 228 -12.17 14.80 14.65
CA THR A 228 -12.21 16.16 15.22
C THR A 228 -11.53 16.22 16.59
N THR A 229 -11.30 17.45 17.09
CA THR A 229 -10.69 17.70 18.41
C THR A 229 -11.44 17.04 19.58
N ALA A 230 -12.73 16.72 19.43
CA ALA A 230 -13.48 15.97 20.45
C ALA A 230 -13.05 14.49 20.55
N GLN A 231 -12.42 13.96 19.51
CA GLN A 231 -11.88 12.60 19.42
C GLN A 231 -10.33 12.64 19.40
N LYS A 232 -9.72 13.49 20.22
CA LYS A 232 -8.26 13.76 20.25
C LYS A 232 -7.38 12.50 20.28
N ASN A 233 -7.89 11.41 20.84
CA ASN A 233 -7.15 10.16 21.01
C ASN A 233 -7.07 9.30 19.73
N CYS A 234 -7.79 9.66 18.68
CA CYS A 234 -7.62 9.03 17.37
C CYS A 234 -6.68 9.76 16.44
N GLY A 235 -6.61 11.08 16.60
CA GLY A 235 -5.50 11.82 16.09
C GLY A 235 -4.34 11.47 16.98
N MET A 236 -3.34 10.84 16.48
CA MET A 236 -2.14 10.38 17.18
C MET A 236 -1.38 11.48 17.94
N HIS A 237 -2.00 12.63 18.14
CA HIS A 237 -1.44 13.85 18.68
C HIS A 237 -1.31 13.93 20.19
N SER A 238 -2.00 13.12 20.97
CA SER A 238 -2.01 13.37 22.42
C SER A 238 -1.64 12.20 23.31
N ASN A 239 -1.56 10.98 22.78
CA ASN A 239 -1.25 9.80 23.57
C ASN A 239 0.01 9.05 23.13
N PHE A 240 0.63 9.44 22.04
CA PHE A 240 2.05 9.16 21.83
C PHE A 240 2.79 10.19 22.67
N THR A 241 3.26 9.77 23.84
CA THR A 241 3.87 10.63 24.85
C THR A 241 5.25 11.17 24.48
N SER A 242 5.72 10.96 23.26
CA SER A 242 6.85 11.68 22.74
C SER A 242 6.36 12.82 21.84
N SER A 243 6.80 14.01 22.18
CA SER A 243 6.57 15.26 21.43
C SER A 243 7.05 15.22 19.97
N THR A 244 7.54 14.09 19.51
CA THR A 244 8.16 13.83 18.22
C THR A 244 7.28 13.03 17.25
N GLU A 245 6.14 12.49 17.70
CA GLU A 245 5.22 11.71 16.88
C GLU A 245 3.98 12.50 16.44
N ALA A 246 3.94 13.77 16.78
CA ALA A 246 2.77 14.63 16.64
C ALA A 246 2.44 15.01 15.19
N ASN A 247 3.34 14.83 14.25
CA ASN A 247 3.18 15.27 12.89
C ASN A 247 3.45 14.14 11.88
N LEU A 248 2.37 13.55 11.39
CA LEU A 248 2.43 12.67 10.22
C LEU A 248 2.85 13.41 8.93
N ASN A 249 2.95 14.73 9.00
CA ASN A 249 3.41 15.63 7.94
C ASN A 249 4.69 16.39 8.33
N ASP A 250 5.32 16.01 9.44
CA ASP A 250 6.50 16.74 9.94
C ASP A 250 7.75 15.98 9.54
N ASP A 251 8.53 16.57 8.62
CA ASP A 251 9.83 16.08 8.19
C ASP A 251 10.85 15.96 9.33
N ALA A 252 10.59 16.58 10.48
CA ALA A 252 11.36 16.43 11.72
C ALA A 252 10.94 15.19 12.51
N GLY A 253 9.93 14.44 12.05
CA GLY A 253 9.24 13.41 12.81
C GLY A 253 10.06 12.17 13.03
N THR A 254 10.26 11.90 14.28
CA THR A 254 10.43 10.57 14.83
C THR A 254 9.07 9.86 14.85
N PHE A 255 8.50 9.58 13.67
CA PHE A 255 7.44 8.61 13.61
C PHE A 255 8.09 7.24 13.86
N THR A 256 7.94 6.73 15.06
CA THR A 256 8.06 5.30 15.28
C THR A 256 6.81 4.71 14.62
N PRO A 257 6.90 4.05 13.44
CA PRO A 257 5.77 3.31 12.93
C PRO A 257 5.25 2.51 14.10
N VAL A 258 3.94 2.40 14.28
CA VAL A 258 3.38 1.51 15.30
C VAL A 258 3.77 0.10 14.88
N THR A 259 5.03 -0.22 15.12
CA THR A 259 5.68 -1.51 14.87
C THR A 259 5.28 -2.52 15.93
N THR A 260 4.92 -2.02 17.12
CA THR A 260 4.17 -2.79 18.10
C THR A 260 2.72 -2.78 17.65
N ALA A 261 2.21 -3.97 17.41
CA ALA A 261 0.88 -4.26 16.93
C ALA A 261 -0.14 -3.16 17.32
N PRO A 262 -0.84 -2.52 16.35
CA PRO A 262 -1.87 -1.51 16.63
C PRO A 262 -2.91 -2.04 17.61
N GLY A 263 -3.06 -3.35 17.65
CA GLY A 263 -3.80 -4.07 18.65
C GLY A 263 -3.43 -3.72 20.08
N THR A 264 -2.17 -3.45 20.38
CA THR A 264 -1.74 -3.16 21.76
C THR A 264 -2.17 -1.76 22.17
N TYR A 265 -1.92 -0.74 21.34
CA TYR A 265 -2.29 0.65 21.67
C TYR A 265 -3.80 0.84 21.79
N PHE A 266 -4.55 0.50 20.74
CA PHE A 266 -6.00 0.61 20.78
C PHE A 266 -6.62 -0.36 21.78
N SER A 267 -6.04 -1.54 22.02
CA SER A 267 -6.54 -2.49 23.01
C SER A 267 -6.48 -1.96 24.43
N ALA A 268 -5.40 -1.29 24.80
CA ALA A 268 -5.29 -0.67 26.13
C ALA A 268 -6.39 0.39 26.34
N ILE A 269 -6.57 1.28 25.36
CA ILE A 269 -7.61 2.34 25.43
C ILE A 269 -9.01 1.71 25.42
N ARG A 270 -9.25 0.70 24.58
CA ARG A 270 -10.54 -0.01 24.53
C ARG A 270 -10.88 -0.66 25.87
N THR A 271 -9.90 -1.30 26.50
CA THR A 271 -10.06 -1.92 27.83
C THR A 271 -10.39 -0.86 28.87
N ALA A 272 -9.69 0.27 28.88
CA ALA A 272 -9.98 1.40 29.76
C ALA A 272 -11.39 1.97 29.54
N ASN A 273 -11.90 1.92 28.31
CA ASN A 273 -13.28 2.29 27.95
C ASN A 273 -14.28 1.15 28.18
N GLY A 274 -13.89 0.02 28.76
CA GLY A 274 -14.76 -1.13 28.99
C GLY A 274 -15.23 -1.82 27.71
N ALA A 275 -14.43 -1.80 26.65
CA ALA A 275 -14.66 -2.52 25.41
C ALA A 275 -13.67 -3.70 25.25
N ALA A 276 -14.03 -4.71 24.46
CA ALA A 276 -13.15 -5.83 24.17
C ALA A 276 -11.87 -5.37 23.45
N ALA A 277 -10.76 -6.05 23.70
CA ALA A 277 -9.50 -5.83 22.99
C ALA A 277 -9.67 -6.06 21.46
N ILE A 278 -8.74 -5.52 20.68
CA ILE A 278 -8.70 -5.76 19.23
C ILE A 278 -8.17 -7.17 18.96
N THR A 279 -8.85 -7.87 18.06
CA THR A 279 -8.35 -9.16 17.55
C THR A 279 -7.25 -8.90 16.52
N GLY A 280 -6.02 -9.32 16.82
CA GLY A 280 -4.87 -9.18 15.92
C GLY A 280 -4.84 -10.26 14.84
N LYS A 281 -4.57 -9.87 13.58
CA LYS A 281 -4.30 -10.79 12.45
C LYS A 281 -3.14 -10.27 11.63
N SER A 282 -2.27 -11.20 11.16
CA SER A 282 -1.09 -10.84 10.38
C SER A 282 -1.44 -10.59 8.91
N GLY A 283 -0.95 -9.49 8.35
CA GLY A 283 -1.11 -9.09 6.97
C GLY A 283 -2.55 -8.79 6.56
N ASN A 284 -2.74 -8.17 5.39
CA ASN A 284 -4.06 -8.03 4.77
C ASN A 284 -4.68 -9.41 4.49
N GLY A 285 -3.85 -10.42 4.18
CA GLY A 285 -4.26 -11.80 3.93
C GLY A 285 -4.80 -12.54 5.16
N GLY A 286 -4.42 -12.14 6.38
CA GLY A 286 -5.00 -12.66 7.62
C GLY A 286 -6.27 -11.93 8.06
N ILE A 287 -6.33 -10.61 7.84
CA ILE A 287 -7.50 -9.78 8.18
C ILE A 287 -8.73 -10.17 7.35
N ALA A 288 -8.60 -10.20 6.02
CA ALA A 288 -9.75 -10.31 5.12
C ALA A 288 -10.56 -11.61 5.33
N PRO A 289 -9.97 -12.82 5.36
CA PRO A 289 -10.73 -14.04 5.62
C PRO A 289 -11.32 -14.07 7.04
N TYR A 290 -10.64 -13.49 8.03
CA TYR A 290 -11.19 -13.43 9.39
C TYR A 290 -12.46 -12.58 9.46
N VAL A 291 -12.46 -11.38 8.85
CA VAL A 291 -13.68 -10.54 8.75
C VAL A 291 -14.78 -11.28 7.98
N LYS A 292 -14.41 -12.00 6.90
CA LYS A 292 -15.37 -12.81 6.14
C LYS A 292 -16.05 -13.89 6.99
N ALA A 293 -15.31 -14.49 7.92
CA ALA A 293 -15.81 -15.57 8.77
C ALA A 293 -16.55 -15.06 10.03
N THR A 294 -16.29 -13.81 10.46
CA THR A 294 -16.75 -13.31 11.77
C THR A 294 -17.88 -12.30 11.63
N ASN A 295 -19.08 -12.65 12.08
CA ASN A 295 -20.20 -11.70 12.09
C ASN A 295 -19.95 -10.56 13.09
N ASN A 296 -20.50 -9.40 12.81
CA ASN A 296 -20.29 -8.14 13.55
C ASN A 296 -18.83 -7.66 13.60
N ALA A 297 -17.97 -8.12 12.70
CA ALA A 297 -16.60 -7.67 12.59
C ALA A 297 -16.44 -6.40 11.76
N ILE A 298 -15.44 -5.59 12.12
CA ILE A 298 -14.95 -4.45 11.34
C ILE A 298 -13.44 -4.46 11.30
N SER A 299 -12.89 -4.07 10.17
CA SER A 299 -11.45 -3.87 10.00
C SER A 299 -11.16 -2.92 8.83
N TYR A 300 -9.87 -2.78 8.53
CA TYR A 300 -9.36 -2.11 7.34
C TYR A 300 -8.44 -3.06 6.58
N VAL A 301 -8.53 -3.04 5.26
CA VAL A 301 -7.64 -3.78 4.36
C VAL A 301 -7.42 -2.98 3.09
N GLU A 302 -6.36 -3.27 2.35
CA GLU A 302 -6.25 -2.78 0.99
C GLU A 302 -7.41 -3.35 0.14
N ALA A 303 -7.97 -2.51 -0.77
CA ALA A 303 -9.26 -2.79 -1.41
C ALA A 303 -9.25 -4.04 -2.30
N SER A 304 -8.10 -4.47 -2.83
CA SER A 304 -8.00 -5.71 -3.60
C SER A 304 -8.37 -6.93 -2.76
N TYR A 305 -8.02 -6.93 -1.48
CA TYR A 305 -8.41 -7.99 -0.55
C TYR A 305 -9.91 -7.96 -0.24
N ALA A 306 -10.52 -6.77 -0.12
CA ALA A 306 -11.96 -6.67 0.05
C ALA A 306 -12.68 -7.27 -1.17
N SER A 307 -12.19 -6.99 -2.38
CA SER A 307 -12.71 -7.57 -3.63
C SER A 307 -12.49 -9.08 -3.69
N LYS A 308 -11.28 -9.55 -3.42
CA LYS A 308 -10.90 -10.98 -3.45
C LYS A 308 -11.78 -11.84 -2.53
N TYR A 309 -12.08 -11.35 -1.34
CA TYR A 309 -12.90 -12.06 -0.35
C TYR A 309 -14.38 -11.66 -0.39
N SER A 310 -14.81 -10.84 -1.35
CA SER A 310 -16.20 -10.34 -1.46
C SER A 310 -16.73 -9.78 -0.15
N LEU A 311 -15.94 -8.93 0.51
CA LEU A 311 -16.30 -8.28 1.76
C LEU A 311 -17.22 -7.08 1.50
N SER A 312 -18.13 -6.80 2.44
CA SER A 312 -18.83 -5.52 2.46
C SER A 312 -17.88 -4.41 2.86
N THR A 313 -17.92 -3.30 2.11
CA THR A 313 -17.13 -2.10 2.36
C THR A 313 -18.01 -0.95 2.79
N ALA A 314 -17.62 -0.23 3.83
CA ALA A 314 -18.32 0.97 4.25
C ALA A 314 -18.08 2.12 3.26
N ALA A 315 -19.09 2.94 3.03
CA ALA A 315 -18.90 4.23 2.39
C ALA A 315 -18.39 5.22 3.43
N VAL A 316 -17.22 5.81 3.17
CA VAL A 316 -16.52 6.69 4.11
C VAL A 316 -16.72 8.16 3.72
N ALA A 317 -16.94 9.02 4.71
CA ALA A 317 -17.15 10.45 4.48
C ALA A 317 -15.89 11.10 3.88
N ALA A 318 -16.05 11.76 2.73
CA ALA A 318 -15.02 12.60 2.12
C ALA A 318 -14.69 13.80 3.03
N GLN A 319 -13.51 14.39 2.84
CA GLN A 319 -13.10 15.60 3.53
C GLN A 319 -14.04 16.76 3.20
N SER A 320 -14.32 16.95 1.92
CA SER A 320 -15.15 18.05 1.45
C SER A 320 -16.64 17.70 1.50
N LYS A 321 -17.45 18.69 1.81
CA LYS A 321 -18.91 18.60 1.82
C LYS A 321 -19.49 19.09 0.49
N ARG A 322 -20.65 18.56 0.12
CA ARG A 322 -21.46 19.07 -1.00
C ARG A 322 -22.67 19.78 -0.45
N ASN A 323 -22.80 21.08 -0.72
CA ASN A 323 -23.90 21.91 -0.21
C ASN A 323 -24.09 21.76 1.32
N GLY A 324 -22.99 21.74 2.08
CA GLY A 324 -23.00 21.58 3.53
C GLY A 324 -23.17 20.14 4.04
N ALA A 325 -23.58 19.19 3.19
CA ALA A 325 -23.78 17.79 3.56
C ALA A 325 -22.54 16.93 3.36
N LYS A 326 -22.33 15.93 4.24
CA LYS A 326 -21.27 14.92 4.08
C LYS A 326 -21.54 14.08 2.83
N VAL A 327 -20.49 13.80 2.07
CA VAL A 327 -20.50 12.88 0.93
C VAL A 327 -19.81 11.59 1.35
N TYR A 328 -20.46 10.45 1.14
CA TYR A 328 -19.94 9.13 1.50
C TYR A 328 -19.51 8.39 0.24
N LEU A 329 -18.26 7.96 0.20
CA LEU A 329 -17.64 7.39 -0.99
C LEU A 329 -17.21 5.93 -0.74
N GLN A 330 -17.32 5.13 -1.80
CA GLN A 330 -16.72 3.80 -1.89
C GLN A 330 -15.32 3.89 -2.51
N PRO A 331 -14.41 2.95 -2.18
CA PRO A 331 -13.08 2.87 -2.78
C PRO A 331 -13.16 2.34 -4.23
N THR A 332 -13.44 3.23 -5.17
CA THR A 332 -13.50 2.92 -6.61
C THR A 332 -12.34 3.58 -7.34
N THR A 333 -11.99 3.09 -8.54
CA THR A 333 -10.94 3.70 -9.37
C THR A 333 -11.17 5.20 -9.58
N ALA A 334 -12.42 5.61 -9.83
CA ALA A 334 -12.76 7.02 -10.05
C ALA A 334 -12.55 7.88 -8.80
N THR A 335 -12.95 7.39 -7.61
CA THR A 335 -12.81 8.13 -6.35
C THR A 335 -11.37 8.17 -5.86
N VAL A 336 -10.57 7.16 -6.17
CA VAL A 336 -9.13 7.13 -5.92
C VAL A 336 -8.39 8.09 -6.86
N ALA A 337 -8.70 8.07 -8.16
CA ALA A 337 -8.12 9.01 -9.12
C ALA A 337 -8.42 10.48 -8.75
N ALA A 338 -9.63 10.75 -8.27
CA ALA A 338 -9.99 12.08 -7.75
C ALA A 338 -9.15 12.47 -6.53
N ALA A 339 -8.90 11.54 -5.61
CA ALA A 339 -8.06 11.78 -4.44
C ALA A 339 -6.61 12.05 -4.82
N LEU A 340 -6.05 11.28 -5.76
CA LEU A 340 -4.68 11.49 -6.26
C LEU A 340 -4.51 12.83 -6.96
N LYS A 341 -5.52 13.26 -7.74
CA LYS A 341 -5.51 14.57 -8.40
C LYS A 341 -5.57 15.72 -7.40
N ALA A 342 -6.26 15.53 -6.27
CA ALA A 342 -6.44 16.55 -5.23
C ALA A 342 -5.37 16.51 -4.13
N ALA A 343 -4.59 15.44 -4.07
CA ALA A 343 -3.48 15.34 -3.13
C ALA A 343 -2.37 16.34 -3.49
N ALA A 344 -1.69 16.85 -2.48
CA ALA A 344 -0.47 17.62 -2.71
C ALA A 344 0.51 16.79 -3.55
N THR A 345 1.15 17.42 -4.52
CA THR A 345 2.21 16.79 -5.30
C THR A 345 3.32 16.37 -4.34
N VAL A 346 3.80 15.15 -4.49
CA VAL A 346 5.03 14.72 -3.82
C VAL A 346 6.15 15.56 -4.45
N GLU A 347 6.69 16.52 -3.70
CA GLU A 347 7.63 17.51 -4.25
C GLU A 347 8.93 16.85 -4.70
N ASP A 348 9.38 15.82 -4.00
CA ASP A 348 10.53 15.01 -4.38
C ASP A 348 10.31 13.54 -3.97
N PRO A 349 9.82 12.69 -4.88
CA PRO A 349 9.57 11.28 -4.57
C PRO A 349 10.86 10.49 -4.31
N THR A 350 12.01 11.09 -4.53
CA THR A 350 13.33 10.45 -4.41
C THR A 350 14.07 10.83 -3.13
N ASN A 351 13.65 11.93 -2.48
CA ASN A 351 14.20 12.33 -1.20
C ASN A 351 13.55 11.53 -0.06
N PRO A 352 14.29 10.68 0.66
CA PRO A 352 13.72 9.88 1.74
C PRO A 352 13.10 10.69 2.88
N SER A 353 13.41 11.98 3.01
CA SER A 353 12.82 12.85 4.03
C SER A 353 11.51 13.50 3.58
N THR A 354 11.27 13.66 2.27
CA THR A 354 10.08 14.32 1.72
C THR A 354 9.20 13.40 0.88
N ALA A 355 9.71 12.22 0.47
CA ALA A 355 9.05 11.29 -0.44
C ALA A 355 7.76 10.62 0.11
N PHE A 356 7.54 10.67 1.41
CA PHE A 356 6.52 9.87 2.07
C PHE A 356 5.18 10.59 2.30
N VAL A 357 4.76 11.46 1.41
CA VAL A 357 3.44 12.09 1.52
C VAL A 357 2.37 11.10 1.09
N GLN A 358 1.55 10.66 2.04
CA GLN A 358 0.38 9.83 1.74
C GLN A 358 -0.78 10.71 1.26
N PRO A 359 -1.49 10.31 0.18
CA PRO A 359 -2.66 11.05 -0.33
C PRO A 359 -3.92 10.82 0.53
N VAL A 360 -3.75 10.67 1.84
CA VAL A 360 -4.86 10.47 2.77
C VAL A 360 -5.60 11.76 3.06
N TYR A 361 -6.92 11.66 3.09
CA TYR A 361 -7.84 12.74 3.41
C TYR A 361 -7.69 13.94 2.48
N ALA A 362 -7.47 13.65 1.19
CA ALA A 362 -7.37 14.66 0.14
C ALA A 362 -8.68 15.44 0.00
N THR A 363 -8.58 16.71 -0.39
CA THR A 363 -9.73 17.60 -0.63
C THR A 363 -10.58 17.12 -1.80
N GLY A 364 -11.82 17.60 -1.88
CA GLY A 364 -12.74 17.29 -2.98
C GLY A 364 -13.86 16.34 -2.60
N VAL A 365 -15.05 16.64 -3.11
CA VAL A 365 -16.28 15.89 -2.80
C VAL A 365 -16.32 14.48 -3.40
N ASN A 366 -15.45 14.18 -4.36
CA ASN A 366 -15.35 12.89 -5.00
C ASN A 366 -14.05 12.15 -4.63
N SER A 367 -13.21 12.73 -3.74
CA SER A 367 -11.94 12.15 -3.31
C SER A 367 -12.15 11.13 -2.19
N TYR A 368 -11.87 9.86 -2.47
CA TYR A 368 -11.92 8.82 -1.44
C TYR A 368 -10.90 9.13 -0.35
N PRO A 369 -11.27 9.12 0.94
CA PRO A 369 -10.42 9.71 1.97
C PRO A 369 -9.25 8.85 2.42
N ILE A 370 -9.24 7.54 2.12
CA ILE A 370 -8.21 6.63 2.62
C ILE A 370 -7.46 6.01 1.44
N VAL A 371 -6.53 6.76 0.88
CA VAL A 371 -5.68 6.35 -0.24
C VAL A 371 -4.23 6.36 0.23
N GLY A 372 -3.45 5.36 -0.14
CA GLY A 372 -2.06 5.23 0.21
C GLY A 372 -1.19 4.84 -0.97
N TYR A 373 0.09 5.24 -0.91
CA TYR A 373 1.15 4.68 -1.74
C TYR A 373 1.76 3.46 -1.06
N SER A 374 2.22 2.53 -1.88
CA SER A 374 3.24 1.56 -1.50
C SER A 374 4.54 1.91 -2.21
N TRP A 375 5.62 1.94 -1.46
CA TRP A 375 6.95 2.29 -1.96
C TRP A 375 7.82 1.05 -2.09
N LEU A 376 8.72 1.11 -3.06
CA LEU A 376 9.86 0.21 -3.19
C LEU A 376 11.14 0.94 -2.77
N MET A 377 11.98 0.23 -2.03
CA MET A 377 13.29 0.67 -1.59
C MET A 377 14.36 -0.18 -2.27
N PHE A 378 15.40 0.45 -2.81
CA PHE A 378 16.55 -0.22 -3.42
C PHE A 378 17.82 0.59 -3.24
N TYR A 379 18.95 -0.07 -3.26
CA TYR A 379 20.26 0.56 -3.13
C TYR A 379 20.77 1.08 -4.47
N HIS A 380 21.64 2.09 -4.42
CA HIS A 380 22.31 2.62 -5.60
C HIS A 380 23.57 1.84 -5.99
N ASP A 381 24.05 0.92 -5.15
CA ASP A 381 25.15 0.05 -5.48
C ASP A 381 24.92 -1.38 -5.01
N TYR A 382 25.24 -2.33 -5.86
CA TYR A 382 25.18 -3.76 -5.57
C TYR A 382 26.57 -4.38 -5.72
N PRO A 383 27.05 -5.15 -4.70
CA PRO A 383 28.36 -5.74 -4.70
C PRO A 383 28.45 -6.97 -5.62
N SER A 384 29.67 -7.46 -5.84
CA SER A 384 29.94 -8.65 -6.67
C SER A 384 29.30 -9.96 -6.19
N THR A 385 28.77 -9.99 -4.96
CA THR A 385 27.98 -11.12 -4.46
C THR A 385 26.59 -11.24 -5.12
N VAL A 386 26.17 -10.18 -5.81
CA VAL A 386 25.01 -10.15 -6.72
C VAL A 386 25.57 -10.06 -8.14
N THR A 387 25.06 -10.84 -9.07
CA THR A 387 25.55 -10.79 -10.46
C THR A 387 25.06 -9.52 -11.20
N LEU A 388 25.81 -9.08 -12.22
CA LEU A 388 25.36 -7.98 -13.07
C LEU A 388 23.99 -8.27 -13.69
N GLY A 389 23.75 -9.51 -14.14
CA GLY A 389 22.46 -9.91 -14.70
C GLY A 389 21.29 -9.81 -13.71
N GLN A 390 21.52 -10.08 -12.42
CA GLN A 390 20.50 -9.87 -11.39
C GLN A 390 20.17 -8.38 -11.21
N VAL A 391 21.18 -7.51 -11.22
CA VAL A 391 20.96 -6.06 -11.11
C VAL A 391 20.22 -5.52 -12.35
N GLN A 392 20.62 -5.95 -13.55
CA GLN A 392 19.94 -5.63 -14.80
C GLN A 392 18.49 -6.09 -14.79
N GLY A 393 18.22 -7.33 -14.35
CA GLY A 393 16.88 -7.89 -14.24
C GLY A 393 16.01 -7.13 -13.22
N MET A 394 16.58 -6.71 -12.09
CA MET A 394 15.87 -5.88 -11.12
C MET A 394 15.51 -4.50 -11.73
N ILE A 395 16.46 -3.83 -12.40
CA ILE A 395 16.19 -2.54 -13.04
C ILE A 395 15.13 -2.69 -14.12
N ALA A 396 15.23 -3.72 -14.97
CA ALA A 396 14.25 -3.99 -16.02
C ALA A 396 12.84 -4.21 -15.43
N PHE A 397 12.73 -5.01 -14.38
CA PHE A 397 11.45 -5.22 -13.68
C PHE A 397 10.90 -3.92 -13.08
N LEU A 398 11.72 -3.16 -12.35
CA LEU A 398 11.27 -1.91 -11.72
C LEU A 398 10.86 -0.87 -12.77
N ASN A 399 11.60 -0.75 -13.86
CA ASN A 399 11.22 0.13 -14.96
C ASN A 399 9.89 -0.32 -15.60
N TRP A 400 9.73 -1.60 -15.91
CA TRP A 400 8.48 -2.13 -16.43
C TRP A 400 7.30 -1.91 -15.47
N ALA A 401 7.48 -2.13 -14.17
CA ALA A 401 6.47 -1.89 -13.15
C ALA A 401 6.05 -0.42 -13.07
N LEU A 402 6.96 0.52 -13.36
CA LEU A 402 6.70 1.96 -13.40
C LEU A 402 6.16 2.45 -14.75
N THR A 403 6.25 1.67 -15.80
CA THR A 403 5.79 2.00 -17.17
C THR A 403 4.58 1.15 -17.57
N ASP A 404 4.80 0.04 -18.24
CA ASP A 404 3.75 -0.84 -18.80
C ASP A 404 2.89 -1.46 -17.70
N GLY A 405 3.51 -1.84 -16.57
CA GLY A 405 2.83 -2.36 -15.39
C GLY A 405 1.78 -1.42 -14.79
N GLN A 406 1.82 -0.13 -15.12
CA GLN A 406 0.82 0.86 -14.68
C GLN A 406 -0.40 0.94 -15.61
N SER A 407 -0.39 0.23 -16.73
CA SER A 407 -1.55 0.21 -17.62
C SER A 407 -2.71 -0.59 -17.01
N SER A 408 -3.93 -0.27 -17.42
CA SER A 408 -5.13 -0.97 -16.93
C SER A 408 -5.13 -2.48 -17.21
N MET A 409 -4.27 -2.94 -18.10
CA MET A 409 -4.10 -4.35 -18.46
C MET A 409 -3.40 -5.13 -17.35
N TYR A 410 -2.45 -4.49 -16.64
CA TYR A 410 -1.59 -5.11 -15.62
C TYR A 410 -1.93 -4.67 -14.21
N LEU A 411 -2.86 -3.71 -14.05
CA LEU A 411 -3.32 -3.31 -12.72
C LEU A 411 -4.33 -4.33 -12.18
N TYR A 412 -3.98 -4.91 -11.05
CA TYR A 412 -4.92 -5.74 -10.30
C TYR A 412 -6.10 -4.89 -9.80
N LYS A 413 -7.30 -5.47 -9.81
CA LYS A 413 -8.52 -4.78 -9.41
C LYS A 413 -8.41 -4.21 -8.00
N GLY A 414 -8.57 -2.91 -7.88
CA GLY A 414 -8.49 -2.17 -6.61
C GLY A 414 -7.31 -1.20 -6.54
N TYR A 415 -6.27 -1.40 -7.37
CA TYR A 415 -5.16 -0.47 -7.45
C TYR A 415 -5.38 0.62 -8.51
N SER A 416 -4.61 1.67 -8.40
CA SER A 416 -4.57 2.78 -9.34
C SER A 416 -3.13 3.09 -9.72
N PRO A 417 -2.89 3.57 -10.95
CA PRO A 417 -1.54 3.92 -11.36
C PRO A 417 -1.01 5.08 -10.52
N THR A 418 0.27 5.04 -10.24
CA THR A 418 1.00 6.18 -9.67
C THR A 418 1.02 7.33 -10.70
N PRO A 419 0.89 8.60 -10.30
CA PRO A 419 0.93 9.73 -11.22
C PRO A 419 2.17 9.72 -12.13
N GLN A 420 2.01 10.13 -13.39
CA GLN A 420 3.09 10.04 -14.39
C GLN A 420 4.34 10.82 -14.02
N SER A 421 4.18 12.03 -13.47
CA SER A 421 5.32 12.85 -13.02
C SER A 421 6.13 12.15 -11.92
N THR A 422 5.42 11.53 -10.97
CA THR A 422 6.03 10.75 -9.89
C THR A 422 6.78 9.53 -10.43
N ARG A 423 6.22 8.84 -11.43
CA ARG A 423 6.87 7.68 -12.06
C ARG A 423 8.12 8.07 -12.85
N ALA A 424 8.07 9.21 -13.56
CA ALA A 424 9.24 9.71 -14.28
C ALA A 424 10.42 10.01 -13.33
N ALA A 425 10.15 10.65 -12.18
CA ALA A 425 11.15 10.87 -11.15
C ALA A 425 11.68 9.55 -10.56
N ALA A 426 10.80 8.57 -10.33
CA ALA A 426 11.18 7.24 -9.84
C ALA A 426 12.08 6.48 -10.85
N ILE A 427 11.80 6.58 -12.15
CA ILE A 427 12.63 5.97 -13.20
C ILE A 427 14.03 6.61 -13.21
N ALA A 428 14.13 7.92 -13.03
CA ALA A 428 15.43 8.60 -12.95
C ALA A 428 16.32 8.08 -11.79
N GLU A 429 15.72 7.55 -10.72
CA GLU A 429 16.47 6.91 -9.64
C GLU A 429 17.08 5.55 -10.06
N LEU A 430 16.47 4.84 -11.00
CA LEU A 430 17.00 3.57 -11.50
C LEU A 430 18.32 3.77 -12.28
N HIS A 431 18.48 4.92 -12.94
CA HIS A 431 19.74 5.27 -13.64
C HIS A 431 20.92 5.52 -12.69
N LYS A 432 20.68 5.67 -11.39
CA LYS A 432 21.73 5.81 -10.38
C LYS A 432 22.30 4.48 -9.90
N ILE A 433 21.68 3.36 -10.33
CA ILE A 433 22.09 2.04 -9.85
C ILE A 433 23.39 1.61 -10.51
N THR A 434 24.35 1.21 -9.66
CA THR A 434 25.65 0.69 -10.03
C THR A 434 25.81 -0.77 -9.60
N HIS A 435 26.70 -1.48 -10.28
CA HIS A 435 27.20 -2.78 -9.88
C HIS A 435 28.73 -2.67 -9.73
N ASN A 436 29.24 -2.87 -8.52
CA ASN A 436 30.66 -2.63 -8.21
C ASN A 436 31.12 -1.21 -8.61
N GLY A 437 30.31 -0.20 -8.37
CA GLY A 437 30.60 1.19 -8.71
C GLY A 437 30.46 1.57 -10.19
N VAL A 438 30.10 0.63 -11.07
CA VAL A 438 29.88 0.88 -12.51
C VAL A 438 28.38 1.04 -12.77
N VAL A 439 27.98 2.12 -13.44
CA VAL A 439 26.58 2.38 -13.80
C VAL A 439 26.05 1.26 -14.68
N VAL A 440 24.88 0.70 -14.33
CA VAL A 440 24.28 -0.42 -15.05
C VAL A 440 23.38 0.06 -16.19
N TRP A 441 22.69 1.18 -15.98
CA TRP A 441 21.80 1.79 -16.96
C TRP A 441 22.11 3.29 -17.06
N PRO A 442 22.95 3.71 -18.00
CA PRO A 442 23.37 5.10 -18.18
C PRO A 442 22.28 6.02 -18.74
#